data_d4ddb748dbc004de646edc7451cdd84e
#
_entry.id   d4ddb748dbc004de646edc7451cdd84e
#
_cell.length_a   1.000
_cell.length_b   1.000
_cell.length_c   1.000
_cell.angle_alpha   90.00
_cell.angle_beta   90.00
_cell.angle_gamma   90.00
#
_symmetry.space_group_name_H-M   'P 1'
#
loop_
_entity.id
_entity.type
_entity.pdbx_description
1 polymer ?
#
loop_
_entity_poly.entity_id
_entity_poly.type
_entity_poly.pdbx_seq_one_letter_code
_entity_poly.pdbx_strand_id
1 'polypeptide(L)' 'MITKTTIGGAFEQACHLLVEAGVGEPRLDARLLIAHVTDSDTASVFGFPERGLDDRQVLRLGQLVKRR' A
#
# COMPACT_ATOMS: atom_id res chain seq x y z
N MET A 1 -17.13 14.66 2.27
CA MET A 1 -17.26 13.34 1.63
C MET A 1 -16.04 12.48 1.88
N ILE A 2 -16.23 11.28 2.32
CA ILE A 2 -15.11 10.40 2.64
C ILE A 2 -14.82 9.51 1.46
N THR A 3 -13.59 9.58 0.97
CA THR A 3 -13.14 8.73 -0.10
C THR A 3 -12.43 7.55 0.51
N LYS A 4 -12.99 6.36 0.32
CA LYS A 4 -12.33 5.15 0.79
C LYS A 4 -11.09 4.89 -0.04
N THR A 5 -9.98 4.68 0.64
CA THR A 5 -8.75 4.26 -0.03
C THR A 5 -8.85 2.78 -0.32
N THR A 6 -8.80 2.41 -1.59
CA THR A 6 -8.81 1.00 -1.98
C THR A 6 -7.39 0.45 -1.97
N ILE A 7 -7.28 -0.87 -1.93
CA ILE A 7 -5.97 -1.53 -2.02
C ILE A 7 -5.26 -1.12 -3.30
N GLY A 8 -5.99 -1.11 -4.44
CA GLY A 8 -5.40 -0.69 -5.71
C GLY A 8 -4.90 0.73 -5.69
N GLY A 9 -5.69 1.65 -5.15
CA GLY A 9 -5.31 3.05 -5.04
C GLY A 9 -4.13 3.24 -4.10
N ALA A 10 -4.14 2.54 -2.97
CA ALA A 10 -3.03 2.61 -2.02
C ALA A 10 -1.74 2.06 -2.62
N PHE A 11 -1.84 0.99 -3.40
CA PHE A 11 -0.70 0.41 -4.09
C PHE A 11 -0.06 1.41 -5.06
N GLU A 12 -0.88 2.04 -5.90
CA GLU A 12 -0.39 3.02 -6.85
C GLU A 12 0.29 4.20 -6.15
N GLN A 13 -0.33 4.70 -5.10
CA GLN A 13 0.23 5.81 -4.35
C GLN A 13 1.54 5.43 -3.68
N ALA A 14 1.61 4.24 -3.08
CA ALA A 14 2.82 3.75 -2.46
C ALA A 14 3.94 3.58 -3.48
N CYS A 15 3.63 3.03 -4.65
CA CYS A 15 4.60 2.89 -5.73
C CYS A 15 5.18 4.24 -6.12
N HIS A 16 4.32 5.24 -6.27
CA HIS A 16 4.72 6.57 -6.66
C HIS A 16 5.70 7.18 -5.63
N LEU A 17 5.35 7.06 -4.36
CA LEU A 17 6.19 7.59 -3.29
C LEU A 17 7.54 6.86 -3.21
N LEU A 18 7.52 5.55 -3.41
CA LEU A 18 8.75 4.77 -3.38
C LEU A 18 9.65 5.07 -4.57
N VAL A 19 9.07 5.34 -5.74
CA VAL A 19 9.85 5.77 -6.90
C VAL A 19 10.54 7.09 -6.59
N GLU A 20 9.82 8.02 -6.00
CA GLU A 20 10.39 9.32 -5.63
C GLU A 20 11.51 9.19 -4.60
N ALA A 21 11.40 8.19 -3.74
CA ALA A 21 12.41 7.94 -2.71
C ALA A 21 13.63 7.20 -3.26
N GLY A 22 13.61 6.79 -4.53
CA GLY A 22 14.74 6.12 -5.16
C GLY A 22 14.86 4.65 -4.82
N VAL A 23 13.75 4.02 -4.40
CA VAL A 23 13.74 2.58 -4.08
C VAL A 23 13.93 1.78 -5.37
N GLY A 24 14.77 0.74 -5.32
CA GLY A 24 15.12 -0.04 -6.49
C GLY A 24 13.96 -0.83 -7.09
N GLU A 25 13.08 -1.37 -6.25
CA GLU A 25 11.93 -2.14 -6.71
C GLU A 25 10.66 -1.64 -6.02
N PRO A 26 10.15 -0.48 -6.44
CA PRO A 26 9.02 0.15 -5.74
C PRO A 26 7.75 -0.69 -5.78
N ARG A 27 7.49 -1.39 -6.88
CA ARG A 27 6.28 -2.20 -6.98
C ARG A 27 6.30 -3.38 -6.02
N LEU A 28 7.45 -4.03 -5.91
CA LEU A 28 7.60 -5.15 -4.98
C LEU A 28 7.48 -4.66 -3.54
N ASP A 29 8.17 -3.58 -3.21
CA ASP A 29 8.12 -3.03 -1.86
C ASP A 29 6.71 -2.58 -1.49
N ALA A 30 6.01 -1.91 -2.40
CA ALA A 30 4.64 -1.48 -2.14
C ALA A 30 3.73 -2.68 -1.88
N ARG A 31 3.90 -3.73 -2.65
CA ARG A 31 3.10 -4.95 -2.49
C ARG A 31 3.33 -5.58 -1.12
N LEU A 32 4.59 -5.70 -0.73
CA LEU A 32 4.93 -6.27 0.57
C LEU A 32 4.43 -5.42 1.73
N LEU A 33 4.53 -4.10 1.60
CA LEU A 33 4.05 -3.20 2.64
C LEU A 33 2.55 -3.28 2.82
N ILE A 34 1.80 -3.35 1.72
CA ILE A 34 0.36 -3.46 1.80
C ILE A 34 -0.05 -4.80 2.42
N ALA A 35 0.61 -5.88 2.04
CA ALA A 35 0.35 -7.18 2.62
C ALA A 35 0.60 -7.16 4.12
N HIS A 36 1.66 -6.50 4.55
CA HIS A 36 1.99 -6.37 5.97
C HIS A 36 0.93 -5.58 6.72
N VAL A 37 0.50 -4.47 6.16
CA VAL A 37 -0.49 -3.59 6.80
C VAL A 37 -1.85 -4.29 6.92
N THR A 38 -2.22 -5.09 5.93
CA THR A 38 -3.49 -5.81 5.92
C THR A 38 -3.42 -7.16 6.63
N ASP A 39 -2.22 -7.55 7.05
CA ASP A 39 -1.98 -8.84 7.70
C ASP A 39 -2.46 -10.00 6.83
N SER A 40 -2.16 -9.91 5.55
CA SER A 40 -2.56 -10.91 4.55
C SER A 40 -1.40 -11.18 3.62
N ASP A 41 -1.48 -12.28 2.86
CA ASP A 41 -0.46 -12.52 1.85
C ASP A 41 -0.75 -11.68 0.59
N THR A 42 0.25 -11.57 -0.27
CA THR A 42 0.12 -10.71 -1.45
C THR A 42 -0.94 -11.21 -2.43
N ALA A 43 -1.10 -12.51 -2.54
CA ALA A 43 -2.10 -13.09 -3.43
C ALA A 43 -3.51 -12.72 -2.98
N SER A 44 -3.79 -12.83 -1.68
CA SER A 44 -5.11 -12.47 -1.15
C SER A 44 -5.38 -10.97 -1.30
N VAL A 45 -4.37 -10.15 -1.03
CA VAL A 45 -4.52 -8.71 -1.10
C VAL A 45 -4.83 -8.26 -2.52
N PHE A 46 -4.05 -8.71 -3.49
CA PHE A 46 -4.19 -8.25 -4.87
C PHE A 46 -5.19 -9.02 -5.69
N GLY A 47 -5.79 -10.05 -5.10
CA GLY A 47 -6.94 -10.71 -5.70
C GLY A 47 -8.20 -9.86 -5.62
N PHE A 48 -8.24 -8.91 -4.69
CA PHE A 48 -9.39 -8.03 -4.48
C PHE A 48 -8.96 -6.58 -4.33
N PRO A 49 -8.47 -5.97 -5.41
CA PRO A 49 -7.91 -4.60 -5.34
C PRO A 49 -8.94 -3.53 -4.99
N GLU A 50 -10.22 -3.83 -5.13
CA GLU A 50 -11.29 -2.90 -4.78
C GLU A 50 -11.62 -2.88 -3.30
N ARG A 51 -11.05 -3.78 -2.50
CA ARG A 51 -11.26 -3.75 -1.05
C ARG A 51 -10.69 -2.46 -0.47
N GLY A 52 -11.38 -1.91 0.51
CA GLY A 52 -10.95 -0.69 1.14
C GLY A 52 -9.99 -0.94 2.29
N LEU A 53 -9.14 0.03 2.54
CA LEU A 53 -8.28 0.07 3.72
C LEU A 53 -8.91 1.04 4.71
N ASP A 54 -8.84 0.71 6.02
CA ASP A 54 -9.31 1.65 7.03
C ASP A 54 -8.25 2.72 7.30
N ASP A 55 -8.63 3.72 8.10
CA ASP A 55 -7.76 4.85 8.37
C ASP A 55 -6.46 4.44 9.05
N ARG A 56 -6.52 3.45 9.93
CA ARG A 56 -5.34 2.94 10.61
C ARG A 56 -4.36 2.31 9.65
N GLN A 57 -4.89 1.52 8.73
CA GLN A 57 -4.07 0.84 7.73
C GLN A 57 -3.41 1.85 6.79
N VAL A 58 -4.16 2.86 6.37
CA VAL A 58 -3.62 3.91 5.50
C VAL A 58 -2.51 4.67 6.22
N LEU A 59 -2.74 5.05 7.47
CA LEU A 59 -1.76 5.77 8.26
C LEU A 59 -0.49 4.94 8.43
N ARG A 60 -0.65 3.68 8.79
CA ARG A 60 0.49 2.79 9.00
C ARG A 60 1.29 2.59 7.71
N LEU A 61 0.57 2.42 6.60
CA LEU A 61 1.22 2.28 5.30
C LEU A 61 2.08 3.50 4.99
N GLY A 62 1.53 4.69 5.21
CA GLY A 62 2.27 5.94 4.99
C GLY A 62 3.54 6.01 5.82
N GLN A 63 3.46 5.58 7.08
CA GLN A 63 4.61 5.56 7.98
C GLN A 63 5.68 4.59 7.48
N LEU A 64 5.27 3.41 7.02
CA LEU A 64 6.20 2.40 6.54
C LEU A 64 6.86 2.85 5.24
N VAL A 65 6.12 3.50 4.35
CA VAL A 65 6.67 4.04 3.11
C VAL A 65 7.73 5.10 3.42
N LYS A 66 7.48 5.95 4.39
CA LYS A 66 8.43 6.99 4.78
C LYS A 66 9.75 6.43 5.29
N ARG A 67 9.72 5.24 5.86
CA ARG A 67 10.93 4.62 6.39
C ARG A 67 11.82 4.02 5.32
N ARG A 68 11.30 3.88 4.12
CA ARG A 68 12.10 3.37 3.01
C ARG A 68 12.89 4.52 2.39
#